data_9320d1fe3a91c0b5521315b7c5bacc32
#
_entry.id   9320d1fe3a91c0b5521315b7c5bacc32
#
_cell.length_a   1.000
_cell.length_b   1.000
_cell.length_c   1.000
_cell.angle_alpha   90.00
_cell.angle_beta   90.00
_cell.angle_gamma   90.00
#
_symmetry.space_group_name_H-M   'P 1'
#
loop_
_entity.id
_entity.type
_entity.pdbx_description
1 polymer ?
#
loop_
_entity_poly.entity_id
_entity_poly.type
_entity_poly.pdbx_seq_one_letter_code
_entity_poly.pdbx_strand_id
1 'polypeptide(L)'
;MVRAWSGIQHNPDAPIPQIAAAAGTSHHRLIDGFRAWCGVTPKVYADIVRFRQFIDALPLRGPMPSWADLVASSGYYDQPHFIRVFRAFTGLSPTRYLDIVARYGPEYAAFVPLEELDGVPEFSTRPRD
;
A
#
# COMPACT_ATOMS: atom_id res chain seq x y z
N MET A 1 16.34 -0.66 13.80
CA MET A 1 15.02 -0.91 13.18
C MET A 1 14.05 0.23 13.36
N VAL A 2 13.91 0.76 14.55
CA VAL A 2 12.93 1.84 14.84
C VAL A 2 13.15 3.07 13.97
N ARG A 3 14.39 3.52 13.79
CA ARG A 3 14.70 4.69 12.94
C ARG A 3 14.35 4.45 11.47
N ALA A 4 14.67 3.27 10.94
CA ALA A 4 14.34 2.95 9.56
C ALA A 4 12.84 2.84 9.35
N TRP A 5 12.14 2.19 10.26
CA TRP A 5 10.69 2.07 10.25
C TRP A 5 10.02 3.45 10.27
N SER A 6 10.44 4.30 11.17
CA SER A 6 9.94 5.68 11.29
C SER A 6 10.25 6.49 10.04
N GLY A 7 11.45 6.35 9.46
CA GLY A 7 11.84 7.02 8.23
C GLY A 7 10.94 6.66 7.06
N ILE A 8 10.61 5.39 6.91
CA ILE A 8 9.70 4.93 5.85
C ILE A 8 8.27 5.43 6.10
N GLN A 9 7.81 5.42 7.34
CA GLN A 9 6.50 5.97 7.69
C GLN A 9 6.38 7.46 7.33
N HIS A 10 7.44 8.22 7.53
CA HIS A 10 7.48 9.64 7.20
C HIS A 10 7.59 9.90 5.70
N ASN A 11 8.39 9.11 5.00
CA ASN A 11 8.64 9.29 3.58
C ASN A 11 8.81 7.93 2.89
N PRO A 12 7.71 7.27 2.51
CA PRO A 12 7.79 5.97 1.83
C PRO A 12 8.42 6.06 0.43
N ASP A 13 8.56 7.25 -0.12
CA ASP A 13 9.17 7.47 -1.44
C ASP A 13 10.69 7.59 -1.39
N ALA A 14 11.28 7.73 -0.19
CA ALA A 14 12.72 7.83 -0.07
C ALA A 14 13.41 6.53 -0.52
N PRO A 15 14.54 6.63 -1.24
CA PRO A 15 15.30 5.44 -1.61
C PRO A 15 15.72 4.64 -0.37
N ILE A 16 15.59 3.33 -0.41
CA ILE A 16 15.91 2.48 0.74
C ILE A 16 17.37 2.60 1.20
N PRO A 17 18.37 2.73 0.30
CA PRO A 17 19.74 2.99 0.75
C PRO A 17 19.89 4.26 1.57
N GLN A 18 19.12 5.31 1.26
CA GLN A 18 19.09 6.55 2.03
C GLN A 18 18.48 6.33 3.43
N ILE A 19 17.42 5.56 3.51
CA ILE A 19 16.82 5.17 4.79
C ILE A 19 17.83 4.39 5.65
N ALA A 20 18.54 3.45 5.05
CA ALA A 20 19.56 2.69 5.74
C ALA A 20 20.69 3.58 6.27
N ALA A 21 21.19 4.48 5.45
CA ALA A 21 22.24 5.43 5.85
C ALA A 21 21.80 6.31 7.02
N ALA A 22 20.60 6.86 6.96
CA ALA A 22 20.03 7.68 8.04
C ALA A 22 19.83 6.90 9.34
N ALA A 23 19.57 5.59 9.23
CA ALA A 23 19.44 4.69 10.39
C ALA A 23 20.78 4.14 10.91
N GLY A 24 21.89 4.49 10.26
CA GLY A 24 23.21 4.03 10.66
C GLY A 24 23.49 2.57 10.34
N THR A 25 22.87 2.02 9.30
CA THR A 25 23.04 0.62 8.91
C THR A 25 23.29 0.48 7.40
N SER A 26 23.70 -0.70 6.95
CA SER A 26 23.82 -0.98 5.52
C SER A 26 22.47 -1.38 4.92
N HIS A 27 22.34 -1.22 3.60
CA HIS A 27 21.15 -1.66 2.87
C HIS A 27 20.87 -3.15 3.09
N HIS A 28 21.92 -3.98 3.02
CA HIS A 28 21.80 -5.42 3.22
C HIS A 28 21.30 -5.78 4.62
N ARG A 29 21.90 -5.18 5.65
CA ARG A 29 21.48 -5.39 7.04
C ARG A 29 20.04 -4.92 7.29
N LEU A 30 19.65 -3.83 6.63
CA LEU A 30 18.29 -3.33 6.75
C LEU A 30 17.27 -4.32 6.17
N ILE A 31 17.57 -4.90 4.99
CA ILE A 31 16.72 -5.93 4.36
C ILE A 31 16.57 -7.13 5.29
N ASP A 32 17.68 -7.67 5.79
CA ASP A 32 17.66 -8.83 6.68
C ASP A 32 16.90 -8.54 7.98
N GLY A 33 17.12 -7.37 8.56
CA GLY A 33 16.45 -6.95 9.78
C GLY A 33 14.96 -6.80 9.61
N PHE A 34 14.50 -6.22 8.51
CA PHE A 34 13.07 -6.09 8.21
C PHE A 34 12.41 -7.44 8.01
N ARG A 35 13.05 -8.34 7.25
CA ARG A 35 12.52 -9.70 7.07
C ARG A 35 12.39 -10.46 8.38
N ALA A 36 13.37 -10.33 9.27
CA ALA A 36 13.33 -10.97 10.57
C ALA A 36 12.29 -10.37 11.50
N TRP A 37 12.11 -9.04 11.43
CA TRP A 37 11.25 -8.30 12.36
C TRP A 37 9.78 -8.30 11.93
N CYS A 38 9.47 -8.05 10.66
CA CYS A 38 8.09 -7.92 10.18
C CYS A 38 7.76 -8.82 8.98
N GLY A 39 8.69 -9.64 8.52
CA GLY A 39 8.45 -10.63 7.47
C GLY A 39 8.49 -10.10 6.04
N VAL A 40 8.70 -8.80 5.84
CA VAL A 40 8.77 -8.19 4.50
C VAL A 40 10.03 -7.35 4.35
N THR A 41 10.40 -7.06 3.09
CA THR A 41 11.52 -6.15 2.80
C THR A 41 11.15 -4.70 3.09
N PRO A 42 12.13 -3.81 3.30
CA PRO A 42 11.86 -2.38 3.44
C PRO A 42 11.09 -1.79 2.25
N LYS A 43 11.37 -2.24 1.03
CA LYS A 43 10.67 -1.79 -0.17
C LYS A 43 9.20 -2.18 -0.15
N VAL A 44 8.89 -3.41 0.19
CA VAL A 44 7.51 -3.88 0.30
C VAL A 44 6.79 -3.12 1.42
N TYR A 45 7.46 -2.90 2.54
CA TYR A 45 6.90 -2.11 3.62
C TYR A 45 6.59 -0.67 3.19
N ALA A 46 7.50 -0.03 2.44
CA ALA A 46 7.27 1.31 1.89
C ALA A 46 6.06 1.34 0.94
N ASP A 47 5.89 0.31 0.11
CA ASP A 47 4.71 0.19 -0.76
C ASP A 47 3.41 0.07 0.06
N ILE A 48 3.44 -0.70 1.14
CA ILE A 48 2.30 -0.81 2.07
C ILE A 48 1.97 0.55 2.69
N VAL A 49 2.97 1.27 3.18
CA VAL A 49 2.77 2.60 3.79
C VAL A 49 2.19 3.58 2.78
N ARG A 50 2.74 3.61 1.57
CA ARG A 50 2.25 4.48 0.49
C ARG A 50 0.80 4.17 0.15
N PHE A 51 0.49 2.90 -0.01
CA PHE A 51 -0.88 2.47 -0.30
C PHE A 51 -1.84 2.85 0.83
N ARG A 52 -1.45 2.64 2.08
CA ARG A 52 -2.27 3.02 3.24
C ARG A 52 -2.52 4.52 3.29
N GLN A 53 -1.49 5.33 3.06
CA GLN A 53 -1.64 6.78 3.00
C GLN A 53 -2.59 7.20 1.88
N PHE A 54 -2.52 6.55 0.74
CA PHE A 54 -3.43 6.79 -0.38
C PHE A 54 -4.88 6.48 0.01
N ILE A 55 -5.12 5.32 0.60
CA ILE A 55 -6.47 4.92 1.03
C ILE A 55 -7.03 5.88 2.09
N ASP A 56 -6.21 6.26 3.07
CA ASP A 56 -6.64 7.16 4.14
C ASP A 56 -6.96 8.57 3.62
N ALA A 57 -6.35 8.97 2.51
CA ALA A 57 -6.58 10.28 1.89
C ALA A 57 -7.73 10.29 0.88
N LEU A 58 -8.35 9.15 0.59
CA LEU A 58 -9.46 9.11 -0.36
C LEU A 58 -10.64 9.94 0.14
N PRO A 59 -11.18 10.86 -0.71
CA PRO A 59 -12.34 11.65 -0.35
C PRO A 59 -13.62 10.81 -0.53
N LEU A 60 -13.89 9.92 0.39
CA LEU A 60 -15.02 8.98 0.30
C LEU A 60 -16.38 9.64 0.56
N ARG A 61 -16.39 10.91 0.96
CA ARG A 61 -17.59 11.71 1.16
C ARG A 61 -17.57 12.88 0.20
N GLY A 62 -18.64 13.04 -0.55
CA GLY A 62 -18.75 14.07 -1.58
C GLY A 62 -18.28 13.60 -2.95
N PRO A 63 -18.15 14.52 -3.93
CA PRO A 63 -17.76 14.15 -5.30
C PRO A 63 -16.34 13.61 -5.34
N MET A 64 -16.16 12.49 -6.03
CA MET A 64 -14.85 11.88 -6.24
C MET A 64 -14.04 12.65 -7.28
N PRO A 65 -12.75 12.93 -7.03
CA PRO A 65 -11.85 13.39 -8.07
C PRO A 65 -11.71 12.35 -9.20
N SER A 66 -11.24 12.79 -10.34
CA SER A 66 -10.92 11.85 -11.43
C SER A 66 -9.78 10.90 -11.02
N TRP A 67 -9.75 9.74 -11.65
CA TRP A 67 -8.63 8.80 -11.43
C TRP A 67 -7.27 9.41 -11.77
N ALA A 68 -7.22 10.24 -12.83
CA ALA A 68 -6.00 10.94 -13.19
C ALA A 68 -5.50 11.84 -12.05
N ASP A 69 -6.40 12.59 -11.41
CA ASP A 69 -6.05 13.46 -10.28
C ASP A 69 -5.62 12.65 -9.07
N LEU A 70 -6.31 11.55 -8.78
CA LEU A 70 -5.94 10.65 -7.68
C LEU A 70 -4.56 10.04 -7.88
N VAL A 71 -4.27 9.57 -9.09
CA VAL A 71 -2.95 9.02 -9.43
C VAL A 71 -1.86 10.07 -9.31
N ALA A 72 -2.10 11.28 -9.82
CA ALA A 72 -1.15 12.37 -9.74
C ALA A 72 -0.78 12.74 -8.30
N SER A 73 -1.73 12.65 -7.37
CA SER A 73 -1.50 12.96 -5.96
C SER A 73 -0.99 11.77 -5.13
N SER A 74 -1.00 10.55 -5.69
CA SER A 74 -0.72 9.31 -4.95
C SER A 74 0.76 8.98 -4.80
N GLY A 75 1.64 9.60 -5.61
CA GLY A 75 3.05 9.23 -5.69
C GLY A 75 3.34 8.01 -6.57
N TYR A 76 2.35 7.41 -7.21
CA TYR A 76 2.54 6.34 -8.18
C TYR A 76 2.94 6.92 -9.54
N TYR A 77 3.71 6.13 -10.31
CA TYR A 77 4.30 6.59 -11.56
C TYR A 77 3.25 6.92 -12.63
N ASP A 78 2.28 6.02 -12.84
CA ASP A 78 1.22 6.21 -13.82
C ASP A 78 -0.03 5.41 -13.41
N GLN A 79 -1.11 5.57 -14.17
CA GLN A 79 -2.38 4.90 -13.89
C GLN A 79 -2.28 3.37 -14.00
N PRO A 80 -1.63 2.76 -15.00
CA PRO A 80 -1.45 1.31 -15.03
C PRO A 80 -0.66 0.78 -13.82
N HIS A 81 0.39 1.47 -13.40
CA HIS A 81 1.15 1.12 -12.19
C HIS A 81 0.27 1.17 -10.94
N PHE A 82 -0.50 2.24 -10.80
CA PHE A 82 -1.46 2.42 -9.72
C PHE A 82 -2.47 1.26 -9.67
N ILE A 83 -3.06 0.91 -10.81
CA ILE A 83 -4.04 -0.18 -10.88
C ILE A 83 -3.41 -1.52 -10.48
N ARG A 84 -2.19 -1.80 -10.93
CA ARG A 84 -1.49 -3.04 -10.55
C ARG A 84 -1.24 -3.12 -9.04
N VAL A 85 -0.76 -2.04 -8.46
CA VAL A 85 -0.51 -1.97 -7.01
C VAL A 85 -1.81 -2.11 -6.24
N PHE A 86 -2.85 -1.41 -6.67
CA PHE A 86 -4.16 -1.47 -6.04
C PHE A 86 -4.73 -2.89 -6.02
N ARG A 87 -4.67 -3.58 -7.16
CA ARG A 87 -5.11 -4.98 -7.25
C ARG A 87 -4.24 -5.92 -6.40
N ALA A 88 -2.94 -5.67 -6.31
CA ALA A 88 -2.06 -6.48 -5.49
C ALA A 88 -2.40 -6.39 -4.00
N PHE A 89 -2.82 -5.21 -3.53
CA PHE A 89 -3.17 -5.02 -2.12
C PHE A 89 -4.62 -5.36 -1.78
N THR A 90 -5.56 -5.08 -2.67
CA THR A 90 -6.99 -5.25 -2.38
C THR A 90 -7.61 -6.47 -3.04
N GLY A 91 -7.00 -7.02 -4.08
CA GLY A 91 -7.62 -8.05 -4.92
C GLY A 91 -8.65 -7.49 -5.90
N LEU A 92 -8.91 -6.20 -5.89
CA LEU A 92 -9.97 -5.55 -6.66
C LEU A 92 -9.40 -4.44 -7.54
N SER A 93 -10.13 -4.10 -8.62
CA SER A 93 -9.86 -2.87 -9.36
C SER A 93 -10.27 -1.66 -8.51
N PRO A 94 -9.68 -0.48 -8.73
CA PRO A 94 -10.09 0.73 -8.03
C PRO A 94 -11.58 1.03 -8.18
N THR A 95 -12.13 0.87 -9.38
CA THR A 95 -13.56 1.10 -9.64
C THR A 95 -14.43 0.15 -8.82
N ARG A 96 -14.11 -1.13 -8.81
CA ARG A 96 -14.85 -2.13 -8.04
C ARG A 96 -14.77 -1.85 -6.54
N TYR A 97 -13.58 -1.48 -6.06
CA TYR A 97 -13.37 -1.14 -4.65
C TYR A 97 -14.26 0.03 -4.22
N LEU A 98 -14.32 1.09 -5.03
CA LEU A 98 -15.17 2.26 -4.72
C LEU A 98 -16.65 1.93 -4.77
N ASP A 99 -17.09 1.08 -5.70
CA ASP A 99 -18.47 0.61 -5.73
C ASP A 99 -18.86 -0.12 -4.44
N ILE A 100 -17.97 -0.95 -3.91
CA ILE A 100 -18.18 -1.66 -2.65
C ILE A 100 -18.23 -0.68 -1.48
N VAL A 101 -17.30 0.27 -1.42
CA VAL A 101 -17.30 1.30 -0.38
C VAL A 101 -18.58 2.14 -0.43
N ALA A 102 -19.04 2.49 -1.62
CA ALA A 102 -20.31 3.23 -1.79
C ALA A 102 -21.52 2.42 -1.29
N ARG A 103 -21.49 1.10 -1.48
CA ARG A 103 -22.56 0.20 -1.05
C ARG A 103 -22.57 -0.01 0.47
N TYR A 104 -21.41 -0.19 1.08
CA TYR A 104 -21.29 -0.55 2.50
C TYR A 104 -20.93 0.62 3.41
N GLY A 105 -20.50 1.74 2.85
CA GLY A 105 -20.14 2.96 3.58
C GLY A 105 -18.62 3.19 3.69
N PRO A 106 -18.20 4.44 4.00
CA PRO A 106 -16.79 4.80 4.07
C PRO A 106 -16.01 4.06 5.15
N GLU A 107 -16.66 3.61 6.20
CA GLU A 107 -16.06 2.85 7.29
C GLU A 107 -15.48 1.52 6.83
N TYR A 108 -15.91 1.02 5.68
CA TYR A 108 -15.41 -0.22 5.08
C TYR A 108 -14.27 0.01 4.08
N ALA A 109 -13.75 1.22 3.98
CA ALA A 109 -12.69 1.54 3.02
C ALA A 109 -11.42 0.70 3.20
N ALA A 110 -11.09 0.30 4.42
CA ALA A 110 -9.96 -0.57 4.71
C ALA A 110 -10.36 -2.04 4.89
N PHE A 111 -11.61 -2.37 4.60
CA PHE A 111 -12.18 -3.69 4.84
C PHE A 111 -13.19 -4.00 3.73
N VAL A 112 -13.04 -5.14 3.08
CA VAL A 112 -13.95 -5.60 2.03
C VAL A 112 -14.64 -6.87 2.51
N PRO A 113 -15.99 -6.91 2.51
CA PRO A 113 -16.73 -8.12 2.91
C PRO A 113 -16.34 -9.33 2.05
N LEU A 114 -16.26 -10.51 2.67
CA LEU A 114 -15.84 -11.73 1.98
C LEU A 114 -16.71 -12.08 0.80
N GLU A 115 -18.01 -11.82 0.86
CA GLU A 115 -18.95 -12.09 -0.23
C GLU A 115 -18.69 -11.27 -1.49
N GLU A 116 -17.91 -10.19 -1.38
CA GLU A 116 -17.53 -9.36 -2.52
C GLU A 116 -16.16 -9.75 -3.11
N LEU A 117 -15.51 -10.71 -2.50
CA LEU A 117 -14.19 -11.18 -2.93
C LEU A 117 -14.26 -12.38 -3.88
N ASP A 118 -15.35 -12.50 -4.64
CA ASP A 118 -15.51 -13.57 -5.63
C ASP A 118 -14.34 -13.61 -6.61
N GLY A 119 -13.73 -14.78 -6.72
CA GLY A 119 -12.60 -14.99 -7.63
C GLY A 119 -11.27 -14.43 -7.13
N VAL A 120 -11.20 -13.97 -5.89
CA VAL A 120 -9.90 -13.77 -5.25
C VAL A 120 -9.26 -15.14 -5.16
N PRO A 121 -8.12 -15.37 -5.85
CA PRO A 121 -7.37 -16.58 -5.59
C PRO A 121 -7.17 -16.62 -4.09
N GLU A 122 -7.45 -17.73 -3.50
CA GLU A 122 -7.17 -17.95 -2.10
C GLU A 122 -5.91 -17.19 -1.74
N PHE A 123 -6.03 -16.12 -0.96
CA PHE A 123 -4.90 -15.61 -0.21
C PHE A 123 -4.58 -16.71 0.78
N SER A 124 -4.43 -17.88 0.19
CA SER A 124 -3.91 -18.98 0.89
C SER A 124 -2.60 -18.48 1.44
N THR A 125 -2.52 -18.40 2.68
CA THR A 125 -1.51 -19.03 3.53
C THR A 125 -0.13 -19.31 2.88
N ARG A 126 0.11 -18.93 1.61
CA ARG A 126 1.43 -18.98 1.02
C ARG A 126 2.18 -17.69 1.38
N PRO A 127 3.25 -17.83 2.18
CA PRO A 127 4.17 -16.72 2.31
C PRO A 127 4.61 -16.35 0.91
N ARG A 128 4.41 -15.11 0.53
CA ARG A 128 5.04 -14.58 -0.66
C ARG A 128 6.52 -14.45 -0.33
N ASP A 129 7.27 -15.27 -0.96
CA ASP A 129 8.71 -15.14 -0.97
C ASP A 129 9.13 -13.78 -1.53
#